data_bb82cf4234935dfe489db2c3d4ac2760
#
_entry.id   bb82cf4234935dfe489db2c3d4ac2760
#
_cell.length_a   1.000
_cell.length_b   1.000
_cell.length_c   1.000
_cell.angle_alpha   90.00
_cell.angle_beta   90.00
_cell.angle_gamma   90.00
#
_symmetry.space_group_name_H-M   'P 1'
#
loop_
_entity.id
_entity.type
_entity.pdbx_description
1 polymer ?
#
loop_
_entity_poly.entity_id
_entity_poly.type
_entity_poly.pdbx_seq_one_letter_code
_entity_poly.pdbx_strand_id
1 'polypeptide(L)'
;MKQLALKAIALFFIVLASCSKGEKESNGTPIDPVDQNFQSDYKYNLNVVYFVPKDVVPNPAYEERISKIMIAGQSYFQQWMEYWGLGPKTFGLLKNKDNTRIKIHLVKGDKNSTAYIDDAAIVEHVNAYFLANPGVASSDHYLVLTAVNKKLDQGEVLPHEVPFYGTGKWCYALDYPGMSQDNLGKSGLVGEKATIYIGGLLHEMGHGINLPHNGPTASQYASSRFGMTLMGAGNYTYGKSPTFISFFDAATLSNCQVFSKEAKAFYGSATTKVDQIAATVEGSEIVVQGSYTTNVAPTHVTIRNILESDPEGYQSITFTQKAKDDNTFNVKMPISEFRTKANMNYTLQIFLHHKNGSSSYVFYPYKFVNNIPVIDIATRPLLDRKNWTIESVTTFQVGYQPTRVLDGNEKTYWHTSWSNPGSHPHHITINVGENAVTANGVSYLTRPDNTGAAAKIKEFKVEVSMDNQHWEVAYSGRGALNGRQYFPFATSKTFRYFRIVTVNDFKGENHASIAELDLY
;
A
#
# COMPACT_ATOMS: atom_id res chain seq x y z
N MET A 1 41.03 49.98 1.41
CA MET A 1 41.12 51.31 0.82
C MET A 1 39.97 51.48 -0.16
N LYS A 2 39.27 52.58 0.04
CA LYS A 2 38.24 53.23 -0.78
C LYS A 2 36.83 52.69 -0.71
N GLN A 3 36.07 53.38 0.12
CA GLN A 3 34.62 53.65 0.11
C GLN A 3 34.22 54.43 -1.14
N LEU A 4 32.96 54.32 -1.54
CA LEU A 4 32.08 55.39 -2.03
C LEU A 4 30.68 54.78 -2.17
N ALA A 5 29.73 55.07 -1.36
CA ALA A 5 28.90 56.26 -1.12
C ALA A 5 27.65 56.33 -2.06
N LEU A 6 26.51 56.25 -1.36
CA LEU A 6 25.11 56.50 -1.75
C LEU A 6 24.87 57.61 -2.78
N LYS A 7 23.82 57.44 -3.59
CA LYS A 7 22.84 58.51 -3.84
C LYS A 7 21.45 57.93 -4.13
N ALA A 8 20.49 58.30 -3.29
CA ALA A 8 19.05 58.13 -3.48
C ALA A 8 18.55 59.22 -4.46
N ILE A 9 17.63 58.82 -5.38
CA ILE A 9 16.84 59.78 -6.17
C ILE A 9 15.38 59.33 -6.00
N ALA A 10 14.60 60.21 -5.32
CA ALA A 10 13.13 60.12 -5.25
C ALA A 10 12.57 60.77 -6.51
N LEU A 11 11.68 60.11 -7.22
CA LEU A 11 10.89 60.68 -8.31
C LEU A 11 9.42 60.60 -7.94
N PHE A 12 8.83 61.82 -7.74
CA PHE A 12 7.39 62.03 -7.61
C PHE A 12 6.76 61.93 -9.02
N PHE A 13 5.71 61.14 -9.17
CA PHE A 13 4.82 61.23 -10.33
C PHE A 13 3.40 61.57 -9.91
N ILE A 14 2.93 62.64 -10.49
CA ILE A 14 1.61 63.23 -10.34
C ILE A 14 0.62 62.43 -11.17
N VAL A 15 -0.50 62.07 -10.51
CA VAL A 15 -1.63 61.40 -11.15
C VAL A 15 -2.52 62.47 -11.80
N LEU A 16 -2.73 62.36 -13.09
CA LEU A 16 -3.79 63.07 -13.82
C LEU A 16 -5.00 62.12 -13.95
N ALA A 17 -6.10 62.46 -13.35
CA ALA A 17 -7.38 61.78 -13.51
C ALA A 17 -7.98 62.15 -14.88
N SER A 18 -8.32 61.12 -15.66
CA SER A 18 -9.20 61.26 -16.82
C SER A 18 -10.45 60.42 -16.58
N CYS A 19 -11.61 61.11 -16.47
CA CYS A 19 -12.93 60.51 -16.49
C CYS A 19 -13.30 60.08 -17.91
N SER A 20 -13.66 58.83 -18.15
CA SER A 20 -14.55 58.44 -19.22
C SER A 20 -15.74 57.65 -18.66
N LYS A 21 -16.92 58.10 -19.04
CA LYS A 21 -18.22 57.48 -18.72
C LYS A 21 -18.48 56.27 -19.63
N GLY A 22 -19.10 55.26 -19.05
CA GLY A 22 -20.09 54.42 -19.74
C GLY A 22 -19.73 52.94 -19.83
N GLU A 23 -20.31 52.12 -18.97
CA GLU A 23 -21.31 51.12 -19.35
C GLU A 23 -21.75 50.38 -18.07
N LYS A 24 -23.06 50.19 -17.95
CA LYS A 24 -23.68 49.51 -16.80
C LYS A 24 -23.43 48.02 -16.95
N GLU A 25 -22.55 47.45 -16.12
CA GLU A 25 -22.54 46.03 -15.86
C GLU A 25 -23.53 45.69 -14.73
N SER A 26 -24.20 44.57 -14.96
CA SER A 26 -25.27 43.99 -14.16
C SER A 26 -24.84 43.75 -12.69
N ASN A 27 -25.72 44.07 -11.77
CA ASN A 27 -25.64 43.77 -10.34
C ASN A 27 -25.37 42.27 -10.10
N GLY A 28 -24.12 41.89 -9.98
CA GLY A 28 -23.73 40.71 -9.22
C GLY A 28 -23.78 41.08 -7.73
N THR A 29 -24.54 40.35 -6.98
CA THR A 29 -24.53 40.39 -5.50
C THR A 29 -23.06 40.35 -5.03
N PRO A 30 -22.65 41.25 -4.07
CA PRO A 30 -21.31 41.15 -3.50
C PRO A 30 -21.15 39.76 -2.90
N ILE A 31 -20.20 38.96 -3.43
CA ILE A 31 -19.74 37.75 -2.76
C ILE A 31 -19.08 38.27 -1.48
N ASP A 32 -19.66 37.95 -0.32
CA ASP A 32 -19.02 38.15 0.97
C ASP A 32 -17.56 37.65 0.89
N PRO A 33 -16.58 38.39 1.44
CA PRO A 33 -15.20 37.90 1.47
C PRO A 33 -15.23 36.56 2.21
N VAL A 34 -15.07 35.47 1.43
CA VAL A 34 -15.00 34.12 1.96
C VAL A 34 -13.94 34.12 3.04
N ASP A 35 -14.35 33.82 4.27
CA ASP A 35 -13.44 33.71 5.41
C ASP A 35 -12.25 32.81 5.02
N GLN A 36 -11.10 33.42 4.78
CA GLN A 36 -9.87 32.71 4.35
C GLN A 36 -9.14 32.08 5.53
N ASN A 37 -9.75 32.14 6.73
CA ASN A 37 -9.15 31.62 7.96
C ASN A 37 -9.52 30.16 8.16
N PHE A 38 -8.74 29.26 7.56
CA PHE A 38 -8.89 27.82 7.70
C PHE A 38 -8.09 27.31 8.91
N GLN A 39 -8.73 26.55 9.80
CA GLN A 39 -8.15 26.01 11.02
C GLN A 39 -8.40 24.52 11.17
N SER A 40 -7.64 23.85 12.03
CA SER A 40 -7.80 22.44 12.38
C SER A 40 -7.31 22.17 13.79
N ASP A 41 -7.98 21.23 14.48
CA ASP A 41 -7.50 20.66 15.74
C ASP A 41 -6.37 19.63 15.55
N TYR A 42 -6.10 19.25 14.31
CA TYR A 42 -5.05 18.30 13.96
C TYR A 42 -3.75 19.05 13.64
N LYS A 43 -2.64 18.47 14.09
CA LYS A 43 -1.31 19.03 13.76
C LYS A 43 -0.99 18.88 12.28
N TYR A 44 -1.45 17.78 11.67
CA TYR A 44 -1.23 17.44 10.28
C TYR A 44 -2.56 17.29 9.57
N ASN A 45 -2.69 17.89 8.40
CA ASN A 45 -3.92 17.89 7.61
C ASN A 45 -3.66 17.34 6.22
N LEU A 46 -4.61 16.62 5.66
CA LEU A 46 -4.55 16.18 4.27
C LEU A 46 -4.50 17.40 3.35
N ASN A 47 -3.51 17.48 2.47
CA ASN A 47 -3.43 18.53 1.47
C ASN A 47 -4.39 18.19 0.32
N VAL A 48 -5.50 18.91 0.23
CA VAL A 48 -6.48 18.70 -0.83
C VAL A 48 -6.19 19.66 -1.98
N VAL A 49 -5.85 19.11 -3.13
CA VAL A 49 -5.51 19.83 -4.35
C VAL A 49 -6.60 19.64 -5.39
N TYR A 50 -7.01 20.73 -6.03
CA TYR A 50 -7.87 20.70 -7.21
C TYR A 50 -7.02 21.07 -8.44
N PHE A 51 -6.74 20.07 -9.26
CA PHE A 51 -5.91 20.21 -10.44
C PHE A 51 -6.75 20.49 -11.69
N VAL A 52 -6.39 21.53 -12.43
CA VAL A 52 -7.13 21.98 -13.62
C VAL A 52 -6.20 22.01 -14.84
N PRO A 53 -6.33 21.10 -15.80
CA PRO A 53 -5.64 21.19 -17.08
C PRO A 53 -5.94 22.47 -17.84
N LYS A 54 -5.06 22.87 -18.77
CA LYS A 54 -5.16 24.14 -19.52
C LYS A 54 -6.47 24.31 -20.32
N ASP A 55 -6.98 23.22 -20.87
CA ASP A 55 -8.21 23.17 -21.69
C ASP A 55 -9.49 22.88 -20.88
N VAL A 56 -9.37 22.83 -19.54
CA VAL A 56 -10.48 22.53 -18.62
C VAL A 56 -10.73 23.76 -17.75
N VAL A 57 -11.98 24.04 -17.45
CA VAL A 57 -12.36 25.03 -16.43
C VAL A 57 -12.76 24.30 -15.13
N PRO A 58 -12.59 24.92 -13.95
CA PRO A 58 -13.10 24.35 -12.71
C PRO A 58 -14.59 24.03 -12.81
N ASN A 59 -15.01 22.87 -12.33
CA ASN A 59 -16.42 22.51 -12.34
C ASN A 59 -17.24 23.42 -11.41
N PRO A 60 -18.49 23.71 -11.74
CA PRO A 60 -19.34 24.58 -10.93
C PRO A 60 -19.42 24.12 -9.47
N ALA A 61 -19.29 25.06 -8.53
CA ALA A 61 -19.37 24.83 -7.09
C ALA A 61 -18.45 23.69 -6.57
N TYR A 62 -17.29 23.44 -7.22
CA TYR A 62 -16.39 22.36 -6.83
C TYR A 62 -15.93 22.48 -5.36
N GLU A 63 -15.65 23.68 -4.89
CA GLU A 63 -15.25 23.91 -3.50
C GLU A 63 -16.31 23.46 -2.52
N GLU A 64 -17.58 23.79 -2.78
CA GLU A 64 -18.70 23.40 -1.92
C GLU A 64 -18.93 21.88 -1.98
N ARG A 65 -18.98 21.31 -3.18
CA ARG A 65 -19.25 19.88 -3.39
C ARG A 65 -18.15 19.01 -2.76
N ILE A 66 -16.88 19.32 -3.02
CA ILE A 66 -15.75 18.59 -2.46
C ILE A 66 -15.68 18.78 -0.94
N SER A 67 -15.96 19.98 -0.43
CA SER A 67 -16.03 20.20 1.02
C SER A 67 -17.08 19.31 1.69
N LYS A 68 -18.29 19.21 1.14
CA LYS A 68 -19.34 18.31 1.65
C LYS A 68 -18.90 16.84 1.63
N ILE A 69 -18.28 16.38 0.53
CA ILE A 69 -17.78 15.01 0.38
C ILE A 69 -16.70 14.71 1.43
N MET A 70 -15.73 15.60 1.59
CA MET A 70 -14.60 15.37 2.51
C MET A 70 -15.02 15.44 3.99
N ILE A 71 -15.95 16.32 4.33
CA ILE A 71 -16.50 16.41 5.69
C ILE A 71 -17.35 15.17 6.02
N ALA A 72 -18.17 14.68 5.08
CA ALA A 72 -18.89 13.42 5.22
C ALA A 72 -17.90 12.24 5.35
N GLY A 73 -16.82 12.23 4.56
CA GLY A 73 -15.73 11.27 4.68
C GLY A 73 -15.09 11.30 6.07
N GLN A 74 -14.79 12.47 6.65
CA GLN A 74 -14.28 12.56 8.03
C GLN A 74 -15.23 11.87 9.03
N SER A 75 -16.53 12.13 8.92
CA SER A 75 -17.53 11.52 9.81
C SER A 75 -17.60 10.00 9.64
N TYR A 76 -17.49 9.50 8.40
CA TYR A 76 -17.47 8.08 8.10
C TYR A 76 -16.23 7.39 8.72
N PHE A 77 -15.03 7.94 8.55
CA PHE A 77 -13.82 7.40 9.15
C PHE A 77 -13.89 7.45 10.69
N GLN A 78 -14.35 8.57 11.26
CA GLN A 78 -14.50 8.71 12.71
C GLN A 78 -15.42 7.65 13.31
N GLN A 79 -16.58 7.40 12.69
CA GLN A 79 -17.54 6.39 13.13
C GLN A 79 -16.91 5.00 13.25
N TRP A 80 -16.08 4.59 12.28
CA TRP A 80 -15.42 3.30 12.31
C TRP A 80 -14.21 3.26 13.26
N MET A 81 -13.48 4.35 13.43
CA MET A 81 -12.44 4.46 14.46
C MET A 81 -13.02 4.30 15.86
N GLU A 82 -14.15 4.95 16.15
CA GLU A 82 -14.88 4.79 17.41
C GLU A 82 -15.42 3.38 17.60
N TYR A 83 -16.00 2.80 16.55
CA TYR A 83 -16.52 1.43 16.58
C TYR A 83 -15.45 0.41 17.00
N TRP A 84 -14.22 0.57 16.51
CA TRP A 84 -13.10 -0.31 16.85
C TRP A 84 -12.38 0.08 18.16
N GLY A 85 -12.93 1.02 18.92
CA GLY A 85 -12.40 1.43 20.23
C GLY A 85 -11.10 2.24 20.18
N LEU A 86 -10.80 2.86 19.02
CA LEU A 86 -9.61 3.70 18.83
C LEU A 86 -9.88 5.20 19.06
N GLY A 87 -11.09 5.52 19.54
CA GLY A 87 -11.57 6.87 19.84
C GLY A 87 -12.05 7.65 18.62
N PRO A 88 -12.64 8.85 18.82
CA PRO A 88 -13.21 9.68 17.77
C PRO A 88 -12.13 10.37 16.92
N LYS A 89 -11.32 9.57 16.24
CA LYS A 89 -10.24 10.05 15.36
C LYS A 89 -10.71 10.04 13.91
N THR A 90 -10.24 11.02 13.16
CA THR A 90 -10.40 11.07 11.71
C THR A 90 -9.18 11.76 11.10
N PHE A 91 -9.12 11.87 9.78
CA PHE A 91 -8.04 12.63 9.14
C PHE A 91 -8.25 14.14 9.32
N GLY A 92 -7.15 14.87 9.56
CA GLY A 92 -7.17 16.32 9.68
C GLY A 92 -7.51 17.00 8.35
N LEU A 93 -8.36 18.02 8.42
CA LEU A 93 -8.66 18.95 7.34
C LEU A 93 -8.64 20.38 7.88
N LEU A 94 -8.05 21.28 7.14
CA LEU A 94 -8.18 22.71 7.40
C LEU A 94 -9.59 23.15 7.00
N LYS A 95 -10.38 23.65 7.95
CA LYS A 95 -11.79 24.05 7.76
C LYS A 95 -12.03 25.50 8.12
N ASN A 96 -12.99 26.14 7.45
CA ASN A 96 -13.47 27.46 7.83
C ASN A 96 -14.16 27.41 9.21
N LYS A 97 -14.43 28.57 9.78
CA LYS A 97 -15.02 28.71 11.12
C LYS A 97 -16.31 27.90 11.32
N ASP A 98 -17.16 27.84 10.30
CA ASP A 98 -18.47 27.17 10.38
C ASP A 98 -18.39 25.67 10.03
N ASN A 99 -17.19 25.14 9.75
CA ASN A 99 -16.96 23.75 9.34
C ASN A 99 -17.76 23.30 8.10
N THR A 100 -18.09 24.22 7.21
CA THR A 100 -18.82 23.94 5.96
C THR A 100 -17.94 23.87 4.74
N ARG A 101 -16.71 24.42 4.83
CA ARG A 101 -15.71 24.45 3.74
C ARG A 101 -14.38 23.95 4.23
N ILE A 102 -13.65 23.31 3.34
CA ILE A 102 -12.26 22.90 3.57
C ILE A 102 -11.32 23.75 2.72
N LYS A 103 -10.04 23.81 3.12
CA LYS A 103 -8.98 24.40 2.29
C LYS A 103 -8.72 23.49 1.09
N ILE A 104 -8.90 24.05 -0.10
CA ILE A 104 -8.57 23.38 -1.37
C ILE A 104 -7.54 24.25 -2.10
N HIS A 105 -6.45 23.63 -2.53
CA HIS A 105 -5.39 24.28 -3.29
C HIS A 105 -5.67 24.16 -4.78
N LEU A 106 -5.98 25.28 -5.45
CA LEU A 106 -6.19 25.31 -6.90
C LEU A 106 -4.84 25.33 -7.60
N VAL A 107 -4.51 24.27 -8.34
CA VAL A 107 -3.30 24.14 -9.14
C VAL A 107 -3.67 24.02 -10.61
N LYS A 108 -3.09 24.87 -11.46
CA LYS A 108 -3.35 24.86 -12.91
C LYS A 108 -2.22 24.16 -13.65
N GLY A 109 -2.58 23.24 -14.54
CA GLY A 109 -1.67 22.66 -15.52
C GLY A 109 -1.44 23.59 -16.71
N ASP A 110 -0.28 23.48 -17.33
CA ASP A 110 0.13 24.25 -18.51
C ASP A 110 -0.15 23.52 -19.84
N LYS A 111 -0.50 22.23 -19.78
CA LYS A 111 -0.82 21.37 -20.92
C LYS A 111 -2.32 21.03 -20.96
N ASN A 112 -2.76 20.52 -22.10
CA ASN A 112 -4.13 20.02 -22.25
C ASN A 112 -4.34 18.74 -21.43
N SER A 113 -5.59 18.44 -21.12
CA SER A 113 -6.01 17.30 -20.29
C SER A 113 -5.43 15.96 -20.76
N THR A 114 -5.28 15.77 -22.08
CA THR A 114 -4.69 14.56 -22.68
C THR A 114 -3.22 14.31 -22.33
N ALA A 115 -2.52 15.30 -21.77
CA ALA A 115 -1.14 15.17 -21.30
C ALA A 115 -1.01 14.71 -19.84
N TYR A 116 -2.13 14.56 -19.13
CA TYR A 116 -2.19 14.21 -17.71
C TYR A 116 -2.85 12.85 -17.50
N ILE A 117 -2.39 11.85 -18.25
CA ILE A 117 -2.86 10.45 -18.17
C ILE A 117 -2.15 9.64 -17.09
N ASP A 118 -1.03 10.14 -16.56
CA ASP A 118 -0.30 9.61 -15.42
C ASP A 118 -0.08 10.72 -14.37
N ASP A 119 0.45 10.34 -13.21
CA ASP A 119 0.66 11.26 -12.09
C ASP A 119 1.91 12.14 -12.22
N ALA A 120 2.90 11.77 -13.02
CA ALA A 120 4.22 12.43 -13.02
C ALA A 120 4.12 13.93 -13.35
N ALA A 121 3.38 14.27 -14.43
CA ALA A 121 3.19 15.67 -14.82
C ALA A 121 2.34 16.45 -13.80
N ILE A 122 1.37 15.80 -13.14
CA ILE A 122 0.56 16.42 -12.09
C ILE A 122 1.41 16.70 -10.85
N VAL A 123 2.21 15.73 -10.42
CA VAL A 123 3.14 15.84 -9.27
C VAL A 123 4.11 16.99 -9.46
N GLU A 124 4.63 17.18 -10.68
CA GLU A 124 5.53 18.30 -11.01
C GLU A 124 4.86 19.66 -10.70
N HIS A 125 3.64 19.88 -11.20
CA HIS A 125 2.89 21.12 -10.96
C HIS A 125 2.51 21.33 -9.50
N VAL A 126 2.08 20.27 -8.82
CA VAL A 126 1.70 20.33 -7.40
C VAL A 126 2.92 20.63 -6.53
N ASN A 127 4.05 19.99 -6.79
CA ASN A 127 5.30 20.28 -6.08
C ASN A 127 5.78 21.71 -6.32
N ALA A 128 5.71 22.20 -7.56
CA ALA A 128 6.06 23.58 -7.89
C ALA A 128 5.17 24.57 -7.15
N TYR A 129 3.86 24.30 -7.05
CA TYR A 129 2.94 25.13 -6.29
C TYR A 129 3.33 25.20 -4.80
N PHE A 130 3.57 24.07 -4.14
CA PHE A 130 3.93 24.06 -2.71
C PHE A 130 5.35 24.62 -2.46
N LEU A 131 6.26 24.47 -3.40
CA LEU A 131 7.59 25.10 -3.33
C LEU A 131 7.50 26.63 -3.42
N ALA A 132 6.62 27.15 -4.27
CA ALA A 132 6.37 28.61 -4.38
C ALA A 132 5.59 29.17 -3.18
N ASN A 133 4.92 28.31 -2.39
CA ASN A 133 4.12 28.68 -1.22
C ASN A 133 4.61 27.92 0.03
N PRO A 134 5.80 28.24 0.56
CA PRO A 134 6.37 27.49 1.69
C PRO A 134 5.51 27.61 2.95
N GLY A 135 5.37 26.50 3.68
CA GLY A 135 4.55 26.43 4.90
C GLY A 135 3.05 26.23 4.67
N VAL A 136 2.60 26.16 3.42
CA VAL A 136 1.18 25.93 3.08
C VAL A 136 0.82 24.44 3.12
N ALA A 137 1.76 23.54 2.77
CA ALA A 137 1.59 22.10 2.99
C ALA A 137 1.61 21.79 4.50
N SER A 138 0.62 21.05 4.97
CA SER A 138 0.48 20.75 6.40
C SER A 138 0.70 19.29 6.78
N SER A 139 1.04 18.43 5.80
CA SER A 139 1.41 17.02 5.99
C SER A 139 2.17 16.48 4.77
N ASP A 140 2.59 15.22 4.85
CA ASP A 140 3.17 14.48 3.72
C ASP A 140 2.11 13.87 2.78
N HIS A 141 0.82 14.02 3.07
CA HIS A 141 -0.26 13.34 2.37
C HIS A 141 -1.03 14.31 1.45
N TYR A 142 -1.29 13.85 0.21
CA TYR A 142 -1.93 14.65 -0.83
C TYR A 142 -3.09 13.90 -1.46
N LEU A 143 -4.25 14.56 -1.54
CA LEU A 143 -5.37 14.15 -2.37
C LEU A 143 -5.48 15.14 -3.55
N VAL A 144 -5.28 14.65 -4.76
CA VAL A 144 -5.38 15.44 -5.98
C VAL A 144 -6.65 15.08 -6.73
N LEU A 145 -7.58 16.03 -6.85
CA LEU A 145 -8.77 15.89 -7.68
C LEU A 145 -8.53 16.59 -9.02
N THR A 146 -8.59 15.83 -10.10
CA THR A 146 -8.49 16.37 -11.46
C THR A 146 -9.87 16.79 -11.96
N ALA A 147 -10.00 18.06 -12.39
CA ALA A 147 -11.24 18.56 -12.98
C ALA A 147 -11.52 17.90 -14.33
N VAL A 148 -12.74 17.40 -14.52
CA VAL A 148 -13.22 16.79 -15.74
C VAL A 148 -14.58 17.37 -16.11
N ASN A 149 -14.68 18.05 -17.27
CA ASN A 149 -15.90 18.74 -17.71
C ASN A 149 -16.97 17.81 -18.29
N LYS A 150 -16.79 16.49 -18.24
CA LYS A 150 -17.75 15.50 -18.74
C LYS A 150 -18.86 15.23 -17.73
N LYS A 151 -20.09 15.20 -18.19
CA LYS A 151 -21.29 14.88 -17.40
C LYS A 151 -21.48 13.37 -17.33
N LEU A 152 -20.65 12.70 -16.52
CA LEU A 152 -20.62 11.23 -16.41
C LEU A 152 -21.93 10.66 -15.89
N ASP A 153 -22.62 11.38 -15.02
CA ASP A 153 -23.95 11.08 -14.49
C ASP A 153 -25.09 11.26 -15.51
N GLN A 154 -24.78 11.82 -16.69
CA GLN A 154 -25.69 11.96 -17.83
C GLN A 154 -25.30 11.06 -18.99
N GLY A 155 -24.32 10.15 -18.81
CA GLY A 155 -23.90 9.17 -19.83
C GLY A 155 -22.73 9.61 -20.71
N GLU A 156 -22.15 10.79 -20.48
CA GLU A 156 -20.89 11.13 -21.15
C GLU A 156 -19.75 10.24 -20.63
N VAL A 157 -18.75 10.00 -21.46
CA VAL A 157 -17.56 9.19 -21.13
C VAL A 157 -16.31 10.04 -21.09
N LEU A 158 -15.32 9.61 -20.33
CA LEU A 158 -14.00 10.24 -20.31
C LEU A 158 -13.34 10.06 -21.69
N PRO A 159 -12.79 11.13 -22.28
CA PRO A 159 -12.16 11.07 -23.61
C PRO A 159 -10.77 10.39 -23.58
N HIS A 160 -10.17 10.23 -22.41
CA HIS A 160 -8.86 9.65 -22.13
C HIS A 160 -8.82 9.18 -20.69
N GLU A 161 -7.80 8.40 -20.33
CA GLU A 161 -7.57 8.03 -18.94
C GLU A 161 -7.21 9.26 -18.10
N VAL A 162 -7.67 9.26 -16.86
CA VAL A 162 -7.34 10.26 -15.83
C VAL A 162 -6.83 9.48 -14.63
N PRO A 163 -5.75 9.92 -13.95
CA PRO A 163 -5.26 9.24 -12.76
C PRO A 163 -6.36 9.06 -11.72
N PHE A 164 -6.59 7.80 -11.33
CA PHE A 164 -7.60 7.40 -10.35
C PHE A 164 -7.07 6.20 -9.57
N TYR A 165 -6.12 6.47 -8.66
CA TYR A 165 -5.42 5.50 -7.84
C TYR A 165 -4.71 6.17 -6.67
N GLY A 166 -4.33 5.38 -5.66
CA GLY A 166 -3.49 5.84 -4.55
C GLY A 166 -2.14 5.13 -4.56
N THR A 167 -1.08 5.87 -4.27
CA THR A 167 0.27 5.34 -4.15
C THR A 167 1.07 6.07 -3.07
N GLY A 168 1.56 5.32 -2.08
CA GLY A 168 2.36 5.87 -0.98
C GLY A 168 1.61 6.92 -0.17
N LYS A 169 1.93 8.21 -0.36
CA LYS A 169 1.29 9.33 0.34
C LYS A 169 0.47 10.22 -0.59
N TRP A 170 0.31 9.80 -1.83
CA TRP A 170 -0.43 10.49 -2.86
C TRP A 170 -1.63 9.68 -3.30
N CYS A 171 -2.74 10.33 -3.54
CA CYS A 171 -3.92 9.73 -4.15
C CYS A 171 -4.56 10.69 -5.15
N TYR A 172 -5.09 10.10 -6.20
CA TYR A 172 -5.66 10.81 -7.34
C TYR A 172 -7.11 10.37 -7.51
N ALA A 173 -7.98 11.34 -7.66
CA ALA A 173 -9.39 11.14 -7.96
C ALA A 173 -9.84 12.16 -9.00
N LEU A 174 -11.00 11.99 -9.56
CA LEU A 174 -11.54 12.98 -10.48
C LEU A 174 -12.73 13.73 -9.86
N ASP A 175 -12.96 14.95 -10.36
CA ASP A 175 -14.19 15.68 -10.16
C ASP A 175 -14.92 15.89 -11.49
N TYR A 176 -16.20 15.55 -11.55
CA TYR A 176 -17.10 15.83 -12.67
C TYR A 176 -18.29 16.70 -12.21
N PRO A 177 -19.00 17.44 -13.10
CA PRO A 177 -20.02 18.43 -12.70
C PRO A 177 -21.13 17.92 -11.78
N GLY A 178 -21.51 16.64 -11.91
CA GLY A 178 -22.55 15.99 -11.10
C GLY A 178 -22.07 15.31 -9.83
N MET A 179 -20.76 15.32 -9.54
CA MET A 179 -20.20 14.67 -8.36
C MET A 179 -20.63 15.40 -7.08
N SER A 180 -21.62 14.89 -6.38
CA SER A 180 -22.18 15.47 -5.16
C SER A 180 -22.56 14.42 -4.14
N GLN A 181 -22.30 14.71 -2.86
CA GLN A 181 -22.75 13.91 -1.72
C GLN A 181 -24.28 13.65 -1.75
N ASP A 182 -25.05 14.62 -2.23
CA ASP A 182 -26.50 14.53 -2.32
C ASP A 182 -26.99 13.54 -3.39
N ASN A 183 -26.10 13.02 -4.24
CA ASN A 183 -26.40 12.04 -5.27
C ASN A 183 -26.16 10.59 -4.84
N LEU A 184 -25.52 10.37 -3.68
CA LEU A 184 -25.33 9.03 -3.14
C LEU A 184 -26.68 8.35 -2.85
N GLY A 185 -26.81 7.09 -3.20
CA GLY A 185 -28.03 6.30 -2.97
C GLY A 185 -29.17 6.57 -3.95
N LYS A 186 -29.06 7.55 -4.86
CA LYS A 186 -30.05 7.75 -5.92
C LYS A 186 -30.04 6.60 -6.93
N SER A 187 -31.15 6.36 -7.58
CA SER A 187 -31.28 5.36 -8.64
C SER A 187 -30.67 5.86 -9.97
N GLY A 188 -30.32 4.93 -10.86
CA GLY A 188 -29.78 5.20 -12.20
C GLY A 188 -28.36 5.73 -12.18
N LEU A 189 -27.92 6.29 -13.31
CA LEU A 189 -26.54 6.76 -13.51
C LEU A 189 -26.09 7.79 -12.49
N VAL A 190 -26.98 8.66 -12.01
CA VAL A 190 -26.66 9.70 -11.02
C VAL A 190 -26.11 9.07 -9.74
N GLY A 191 -26.83 8.11 -9.16
CA GLY A 191 -26.38 7.45 -7.94
C GLY A 191 -25.22 6.48 -8.20
N GLU A 192 -25.23 5.78 -9.33
CA GLU A 192 -24.14 4.89 -9.71
C GLU A 192 -22.80 5.63 -9.81
N LYS A 193 -22.77 6.75 -10.53
CA LYS A 193 -21.55 7.57 -10.69
C LYS A 193 -21.14 8.24 -9.40
N ALA A 194 -22.10 8.72 -8.57
CA ALA A 194 -21.78 9.22 -7.24
C ALA A 194 -21.10 8.15 -6.37
N THR A 195 -21.62 6.93 -6.34
CA THR A 195 -21.03 5.80 -5.61
C THR A 195 -19.62 5.47 -6.12
N ILE A 196 -19.43 5.31 -7.44
CA ILE A 196 -18.14 4.95 -8.03
C ILE A 196 -17.08 6.02 -7.73
N TYR A 197 -17.38 7.30 -7.94
CA TYR A 197 -16.38 8.36 -7.89
C TYR A 197 -16.18 8.94 -6.49
N ILE A 198 -17.20 8.99 -5.63
CA ILE A 198 -17.03 9.38 -4.22
C ILE A 198 -16.48 8.20 -3.41
N GLY A 199 -17.04 7.00 -3.59
CA GLY A 199 -16.51 5.78 -2.95
C GLY A 199 -15.09 5.49 -3.40
N GLY A 200 -14.79 5.65 -4.70
CA GLY A 200 -13.45 5.54 -5.26
C GLY A 200 -12.50 6.61 -4.70
N LEU A 201 -12.92 7.87 -4.60
CA LEU A 201 -12.12 8.92 -3.97
C LEU A 201 -11.70 8.52 -2.54
N LEU A 202 -12.64 8.01 -1.73
CA LEU A 202 -12.35 7.59 -0.36
C LEU A 202 -11.48 6.32 -0.32
N HIS A 203 -11.63 5.40 -1.28
CA HIS A 203 -10.78 4.21 -1.45
C HIS A 203 -9.35 4.62 -1.81
N GLU A 204 -9.16 5.43 -2.85
CA GLU A 204 -7.83 5.88 -3.28
C GLU A 204 -7.17 6.78 -2.22
N MET A 205 -7.97 7.61 -1.54
CA MET A 205 -7.49 8.33 -0.36
C MET A 205 -7.02 7.36 0.74
N GLY A 206 -7.71 6.22 0.92
CA GLY A 206 -7.27 5.15 1.80
C GLY A 206 -5.83 4.73 1.50
N HIS A 207 -5.49 4.49 0.24
CA HIS A 207 -4.10 4.21 -0.18
C HIS A 207 -3.16 5.38 0.12
N GLY A 208 -3.58 6.60 -0.20
CA GLY A 208 -2.83 7.82 0.10
C GLY A 208 -2.57 8.08 1.58
N ILE A 209 -3.29 7.40 2.47
CA ILE A 209 -3.08 7.43 3.93
C ILE A 209 -2.62 6.07 4.49
N ASN A 210 -1.93 5.27 3.64
CA ASN A 210 -1.23 4.03 3.95
C ASN A 210 -2.10 2.77 4.15
N LEU A 211 -3.32 2.73 3.67
CA LEU A 211 -4.15 1.53 3.72
C LEU A 211 -3.88 0.60 2.54
N PRO A 212 -3.51 -0.66 2.75
CA PRO A 212 -3.53 -1.67 1.70
C PRO A 212 -4.93 -2.25 1.51
N HIS A 213 -5.16 -2.92 0.37
CA HIS A 213 -6.41 -3.62 0.13
C HIS A 213 -6.70 -4.68 1.20
N ASN A 214 -7.97 -4.84 1.55
CA ASN A 214 -8.48 -5.94 2.37
C ASN A 214 -9.96 -6.17 2.09
N GLY A 215 -10.44 -7.39 2.35
CA GLY A 215 -11.82 -7.79 2.20
C GLY A 215 -12.49 -8.15 3.53
N PRO A 216 -13.83 -8.25 3.53
CA PRO A 216 -14.57 -8.66 4.71
C PRO A 216 -14.40 -10.17 4.99
N THR A 217 -14.44 -10.55 6.25
CA THR A 217 -14.65 -11.95 6.64
C THR A 217 -16.06 -12.43 6.22
N ALA A 218 -16.33 -13.75 6.33
CA ALA A 218 -17.63 -14.30 5.93
C ALA A 218 -18.78 -13.70 6.75
N SER A 219 -18.62 -13.58 8.06
CA SER A 219 -19.63 -12.98 8.95
C SER A 219 -19.83 -11.48 8.69
N GLN A 220 -18.75 -10.75 8.43
CA GLN A 220 -18.83 -9.33 8.08
C GLN A 220 -19.57 -9.12 6.75
N TYR A 221 -19.25 -9.92 5.73
CA TYR A 221 -19.90 -9.84 4.42
C TYR A 221 -21.41 -10.10 4.49
N ALA A 222 -21.82 -11.05 5.33
CA ALA A 222 -23.24 -11.39 5.53
C ALA A 222 -23.98 -10.39 6.43
N SER A 223 -23.27 -9.47 7.09
CA SER A 223 -23.85 -8.52 8.04
C SER A 223 -24.50 -7.34 7.33
N SER A 224 -25.71 -6.97 7.76
CA SER A 224 -26.38 -5.74 7.33
C SER A 224 -25.68 -4.45 7.81
N ARG A 225 -24.76 -4.56 8.77
CA ARG A 225 -23.98 -3.41 9.28
C ARG A 225 -22.66 -3.23 8.55
N PHE A 226 -21.94 -4.31 8.25
CA PHE A 226 -20.60 -4.25 7.69
C PHE A 226 -20.61 -4.30 6.17
N GLY A 227 -21.02 -5.41 5.58
CA GLY A 227 -21.03 -5.61 4.13
C GLY A 227 -19.61 -5.68 3.54
N MET A 228 -19.26 -4.72 2.69
CA MET A 228 -17.97 -4.66 1.99
C MET A 228 -16.99 -3.71 2.70
N THR A 229 -15.70 -4.05 2.75
CA THR A 229 -14.67 -3.11 3.20
C THR A 229 -14.47 -2.00 2.19
N LEU A 230 -14.21 -0.78 2.64
CA LEU A 230 -13.86 0.34 1.77
C LEU A 230 -12.64 -0.03 0.91
N MET A 231 -11.61 -0.65 1.51
CA MET A 231 -10.37 -1.04 0.84
C MET A 231 -10.48 -2.36 0.02
N GLY A 232 -11.66 -2.95 -0.05
CA GLY A 232 -12.02 -4.02 -0.99
C GLY A 232 -12.73 -3.45 -2.20
N ALA A 233 -14.03 -3.72 -2.32
CA ALA A 233 -14.86 -3.18 -3.40
C ALA A 233 -15.75 -2.01 -2.94
N GLY A 234 -15.29 -1.23 -1.96
CA GLY A 234 -16.05 -0.12 -1.36
C GLY A 234 -16.41 1.00 -2.33
N ASN A 235 -15.60 1.20 -3.37
CA ASN A 235 -15.89 2.11 -4.48
C ASN A 235 -17.18 1.77 -5.26
N TYR A 236 -17.71 0.56 -5.12
CA TYR A 236 -18.97 0.12 -5.74
C TYR A 236 -20.12 0.01 -4.75
N THR A 237 -19.88 0.18 -3.46
CA THR A 237 -20.86 -0.03 -2.39
C THR A 237 -21.12 1.21 -1.53
N TYR A 238 -20.16 2.14 -1.44
CA TYR A 238 -20.28 3.33 -0.60
C TYR A 238 -21.52 4.17 -0.92
N GLY A 239 -22.33 4.43 0.11
CA GLY A 239 -23.58 5.18 -0.02
C GLY A 239 -24.74 4.41 -0.67
N LYS A 240 -24.49 3.18 -1.17
CA LYS A 240 -25.50 2.33 -1.80
C LYS A 240 -25.85 1.10 -0.97
N SER A 241 -24.87 0.48 -0.35
CA SER A 241 -25.00 -0.66 0.55
C SER A 241 -23.97 -0.59 1.68
N PRO A 242 -24.09 -1.42 2.72
CA PRO A 242 -23.18 -1.37 3.86
C PRO A 242 -21.71 -1.46 3.42
N THR A 243 -20.94 -0.47 3.86
CA THR A 243 -19.51 -0.35 3.56
C THR A 243 -18.80 0.09 4.84
N PHE A 244 -17.67 -0.52 5.16
CA PHE A 244 -16.99 -0.27 6.44
C PHE A 244 -15.47 -0.16 6.31
N ILE A 245 -14.84 0.44 7.32
CA ILE A 245 -13.40 0.43 7.56
C ILE A 245 -13.10 -0.76 8.46
N SER A 246 -12.21 -1.67 8.06
CA SER A 246 -11.85 -2.84 8.86
C SER A 246 -11.06 -2.46 10.12
N PHE A 247 -10.97 -3.38 11.10
CA PHE A 247 -10.11 -3.13 12.26
C PHE A 247 -8.63 -3.03 11.88
N PHE A 248 -8.20 -3.74 10.84
CA PHE A 248 -6.87 -3.61 10.24
C PHE A 248 -6.61 -2.18 9.74
N ASP A 249 -7.55 -1.62 8.96
CA ASP A 249 -7.47 -0.25 8.48
C ASP A 249 -7.43 0.75 9.64
N ALA A 250 -8.34 0.61 10.60
CA ALA A 250 -8.41 1.48 11.76
C ALA A 250 -7.12 1.46 12.60
N ALA A 251 -6.50 0.28 12.76
CA ALA A 251 -5.21 0.12 13.43
C ALA A 251 -4.09 0.86 12.69
N THR A 252 -4.06 0.79 11.36
CA THR A 252 -3.12 1.55 10.52
C THR A 252 -3.34 3.05 10.67
N LEU A 253 -4.60 3.51 10.51
CA LEU A 253 -4.98 4.92 10.59
C LEU A 253 -4.69 5.53 11.96
N SER A 254 -4.81 4.74 13.04
CA SER A 254 -4.53 5.25 14.40
C SER A 254 -3.10 5.76 14.57
N ASN A 255 -2.18 5.33 13.70
CA ASN A 255 -0.77 5.72 13.68
C ASN A 255 -0.42 6.65 12.49
N CYS A 256 -1.35 6.91 11.58
CA CYS A 256 -1.12 7.73 10.40
C CYS A 256 -0.94 9.21 10.80
N GLN A 257 -0.05 9.92 10.09
CA GLN A 257 0.30 11.32 10.34
C GLN A 257 -0.95 12.21 10.40
N VAL A 258 -1.83 12.12 9.40
CA VAL A 258 -3.02 12.97 9.32
C VAL A 258 -4.12 12.62 10.32
N PHE A 259 -3.97 11.55 11.11
CA PHE A 259 -4.85 11.20 12.24
C PHE A 259 -4.27 11.65 13.60
N SER A 260 -3.13 12.35 13.59
CA SER A 260 -2.44 12.77 14.81
C SER A 260 -2.72 14.23 15.16
N LYS A 261 -3.06 14.48 16.42
CA LYS A 261 -3.11 15.82 17.01
C LYS A 261 -1.74 16.26 17.57
N GLU A 262 -0.80 15.32 17.68
CA GLU A 262 0.51 15.54 18.30
C GLU A 262 1.60 15.72 17.25
N ALA A 263 2.52 16.64 17.51
CA ALA A 263 3.73 16.79 16.71
C ALA A 263 4.73 15.69 17.07
N LYS A 264 5.06 14.82 16.11
CA LYS A 264 6.10 13.79 16.23
C LYS A 264 6.71 13.48 14.87
N ALA A 265 7.83 12.76 14.85
CA ALA A 265 8.38 12.23 13.62
C ALA A 265 7.54 11.02 13.14
N PHE A 266 7.22 11.01 11.85
CA PHE A 266 6.47 9.95 11.20
C PHE A 266 7.32 9.23 10.16
N TYR A 267 6.95 7.98 9.87
CA TYR A 267 7.45 7.16 8.75
C TYR A 267 8.96 6.91 8.76
N GLY A 268 9.58 6.99 9.94
CA GLY A 268 10.95 6.50 10.13
C GLY A 268 11.02 4.99 9.85
N SER A 269 12.19 4.51 9.41
CA SER A 269 12.39 3.10 9.08
C SER A 269 12.07 2.20 10.27
N ALA A 270 11.12 1.28 10.08
CA ALA A 270 10.83 0.20 11.02
C ALA A 270 11.30 -1.13 10.42
N THR A 271 11.91 -1.93 11.29
CA THR A 271 12.36 -3.28 10.96
C THR A 271 11.69 -4.28 11.90
N THR A 272 11.34 -5.44 11.37
CA THR A 272 10.78 -6.54 12.16
C THR A 272 11.46 -7.84 11.78
N LYS A 273 11.83 -8.60 12.79
CA LYS A 273 12.25 -9.99 12.68
C LYS A 273 11.28 -10.83 13.49
N VAL A 274 10.70 -11.85 12.88
CA VAL A 274 9.93 -12.87 13.61
C VAL A 274 10.94 -13.84 14.22
N ASP A 275 11.01 -13.88 15.55
CA ASP A 275 11.96 -14.72 16.28
C ASP A 275 11.43 -16.14 16.44
N GLN A 276 10.13 -16.25 16.73
CA GLN A 276 9.42 -17.52 16.87
C GLN A 276 8.06 -17.43 16.20
N ILE A 277 7.65 -18.47 15.51
CA ILE A 277 6.31 -18.62 14.95
C ILE A 277 5.88 -20.08 14.99
N ALA A 278 4.61 -20.29 15.28
CA ALA A 278 3.89 -21.52 15.03
C ALA A 278 2.48 -21.20 14.55
N ALA A 279 2.03 -21.89 13.52
CA ALA A 279 0.64 -21.84 13.08
C ALA A 279 0.09 -23.27 13.05
N THR A 280 -1.00 -23.50 13.77
CA THR A 280 -1.64 -24.80 13.96
C THR A 280 -3.14 -24.72 13.71
N VAL A 281 -3.76 -25.85 13.46
CA VAL A 281 -5.23 -25.98 13.42
C VAL A 281 -5.69 -26.56 14.75
N GLU A 282 -6.46 -25.78 15.50
CA GLU A 282 -7.02 -26.18 16.79
C GLU A 282 -8.55 -26.14 16.72
N GLY A 283 -9.16 -27.32 16.59
CA GLY A 283 -10.59 -27.42 16.39
C GLY A 283 -11.05 -26.74 15.10
N SER A 284 -11.86 -25.69 15.22
CA SER A 284 -12.36 -24.91 14.08
C SER A 284 -11.59 -23.60 13.81
N GLU A 285 -10.43 -23.44 14.42
CA GLU A 285 -9.62 -22.22 14.31
C GLU A 285 -8.23 -22.54 13.76
N ILE A 286 -7.67 -21.59 13.00
CA ILE A 286 -6.24 -21.49 12.75
C ILE A 286 -5.66 -20.59 13.85
N VAL A 287 -4.72 -21.10 14.63
CA VAL A 287 -4.05 -20.38 15.70
C VAL A 287 -2.64 -20.03 15.25
N VAL A 288 -2.32 -18.73 15.20
CA VAL A 288 -0.99 -18.21 14.82
C VAL A 288 -0.39 -17.52 16.03
N GLN A 289 0.71 -18.06 16.53
CA GLN A 289 1.38 -17.53 17.71
C GLN A 289 2.89 -17.36 17.47
N GLY A 290 3.51 -16.44 18.18
CA GLY A 290 4.94 -16.22 18.05
C GLY A 290 5.43 -14.99 18.80
N SER A 291 6.69 -14.65 18.52
CA SER A 291 7.36 -13.46 19.04
C SER A 291 8.16 -12.75 17.95
N TYR A 292 8.42 -11.48 18.16
CA TYR A 292 9.16 -10.65 17.20
C TYR A 292 10.09 -9.67 17.91
N THR A 293 11.15 -9.27 17.21
CA THR A 293 12.02 -8.14 17.55
C THR A 293 11.78 -7.02 16.56
N THR A 294 11.68 -5.78 17.04
CA THR A 294 11.49 -4.58 16.23
C THR A 294 12.18 -3.37 16.85
N ASN A 295 12.63 -2.42 16.03
CA ASN A 295 13.23 -1.16 16.47
C ASN A 295 12.20 -0.06 16.78
N VAL A 296 10.94 -0.22 16.36
CA VAL A 296 9.84 0.72 16.63
C VAL A 296 8.67 -0.06 17.18
N ALA A 297 8.23 0.24 18.41
CA ALA A 297 7.13 -0.46 19.06
C ALA A 297 5.85 -0.39 18.21
N PRO A 298 5.16 -1.52 17.95
CA PRO A 298 3.88 -1.51 17.30
C PRO A 298 2.73 -1.17 18.28
N THR A 299 1.60 -0.74 17.75
CA THR A 299 0.33 -0.61 18.49
C THR A 299 -0.53 -1.85 18.33
N HIS A 300 -0.47 -2.48 17.16
CA HIS A 300 -1.26 -3.66 16.80
C HIS A 300 -0.43 -4.64 15.96
N VAL A 301 -0.85 -5.90 16.01
CA VAL A 301 -0.38 -6.98 15.14
C VAL A 301 -1.59 -7.51 14.38
N THR A 302 -1.47 -7.64 13.08
CA THR A 302 -2.51 -8.21 12.21
C THR A 302 -1.97 -9.44 11.49
N ILE A 303 -2.76 -10.50 11.48
CA ILE A 303 -2.59 -11.61 10.54
C ILE A 303 -3.52 -11.34 9.35
N ARG A 304 -2.92 -11.09 8.19
CA ARG A 304 -3.62 -10.88 6.93
C ARG A 304 -3.44 -12.10 6.04
N ASN A 305 -4.52 -12.60 5.48
CA ASN A 305 -4.54 -13.81 4.66
C ASN A 305 -4.81 -13.40 3.21
N ILE A 306 -3.80 -13.49 2.37
CA ILE A 306 -3.81 -13.04 0.98
C ILE A 306 -3.96 -14.25 0.08
N LEU A 307 -4.97 -14.25 -0.80
CA LEU A 307 -5.14 -15.28 -1.82
C LEU A 307 -4.06 -15.14 -2.90
N GLU A 308 -3.46 -16.25 -3.33
CA GLU A 308 -2.50 -16.23 -4.44
C GLU A 308 -3.15 -15.79 -5.77
N SER A 309 -4.44 -16.07 -5.94
CA SER A 309 -5.23 -15.61 -7.10
C SER A 309 -5.63 -14.14 -7.04
N ASP A 310 -5.42 -13.47 -5.90
CA ASP A 310 -5.68 -12.05 -5.65
C ASP A 310 -4.47 -11.43 -4.93
N PRO A 311 -3.33 -11.31 -5.60
CA PRO A 311 -2.09 -10.85 -4.98
C PRO A 311 -2.14 -9.39 -4.52
N GLU A 312 -3.03 -8.58 -5.06
CA GLU A 312 -3.27 -7.20 -4.60
C GLU A 312 -4.07 -7.17 -3.30
N GLY A 313 -4.81 -8.23 -3.00
CA GLY A 313 -5.40 -8.48 -1.70
C GLY A 313 -6.77 -7.85 -1.46
N TYR A 314 -7.55 -7.57 -2.49
CA TYR A 314 -8.94 -7.09 -2.38
C TYR A 314 -9.85 -8.02 -1.57
N GLN A 315 -9.54 -9.31 -1.57
CA GLN A 315 -10.27 -10.34 -0.82
C GLN A 315 -9.53 -10.80 0.44
N SER A 316 -8.41 -10.17 0.78
CA SER A 316 -7.62 -10.55 1.96
C SER A 316 -8.41 -10.30 3.23
N ILE A 317 -8.64 -11.36 4.01
CA ILE A 317 -9.26 -11.22 5.33
C ILE A 317 -8.20 -10.99 6.41
N THR A 318 -8.57 -10.24 7.43
CA THR A 318 -7.64 -9.75 8.45
C THR A 318 -8.14 -10.05 9.85
N PHE A 319 -7.20 -10.41 10.73
CA PHE A 319 -7.45 -10.63 12.15
C PHE A 319 -6.43 -9.81 12.95
N THR A 320 -6.92 -8.78 13.61
CA THR A 320 -6.10 -7.76 14.29
C THR A 320 -6.23 -7.87 15.80
N GLN A 321 -5.10 -7.76 16.50
CA GLN A 321 -5.06 -7.64 17.95
C GLN A 321 -4.17 -6.48 18.37
N LYS A 322 -4.37 -5.96 19.59
CA LYS A 322 -3.45 -5.01 20.22
C LYS A 322 -2.10 -5.69 20.46
N ALA A 323 -1.01 -4.98 20.16
CA ALA A 323 0.32 -5.47 20.48
C ALA A 323 0.52 -5.64 22.00
N LYS A 324 1.25 -6.69 22.38
CA LYS A 324 1.62 -6.95 23.75
C LYS A 324 3.00 -6.35 24.06
N ASP A 325 3.23 -5.98 25.31
CA ASP A 325 4.48 -5.36 25.74
C ASP A 325 5.66 -6.36 25.73
N ASP A 326 5.39 -7.66 25.76
CA ASP A 326 6.37 -8.75 25.67
C ASP A 326 6.76 -9.11 24.23
N ASN A 327 6.26 -8.35 23.24
CA ASN A 327 6.44 -8.60 21.82
C ASN A 327 5.99 -9.99 21.34
N THR A 328 5.00 -10.59 22.04
CA THR A 328 4.37 -11.84 21.60
C THR A 328 3.03 -11.57 20.92
N PHE A 329 2.60 -12.50 20.10
CA PHE A 329 1.27 -12.50 19.51
C PHE A 329 0.64 -13.91 19.59
N ASN A 330 -0.69 -13.94 19.67
CA ASN A 330 -1.49 -15.15 19.56
C ASN A 330 -2.83 -14.76 18.95
N VAL A 331 -3.01 -15.04 17.68
CA VAL A 331 -4.18 -14.66 16.89
C VAL A 331 -4.94 -15.91 16.48
N LYS A 332 -6.23 -15.95 16.81
CA LYS A 332 -7.14 -17.01 16.43
C LYS A 332 -7.98 -16.58 15.24
N MET A 333 -8.05 -17.44 14.26
CA MET A 333 -8.74 -17.20 12.99
C MET A 333 -9.76 -18.31 12.75
N PRO A 334 -11.06 -18.08 13.01
CA PRO A 334 -12.08 -19.08 12.74
C PRO A 334 -12.10 -19.47 11.25
N ILE A 335 -12.03 -20.77 10.95
CA ILE A 335 -12.02 -21.29 9.58
C ILE A 335 -13.32 -20.92 8.84
N SER A 336 -14.43 -20.75 9.56
CA SER A 336 -15.71 -20.29 9.02
C SER A 336 -15.64 -18.88 8.39
N GLU A 337 -14.70 -18.04 8.83
CA GLU A 337 -14.54 -16.67 8.35
C GLU A 337 -13.87 -16.58 6.97
N PHE A 338 -13.24 -17.67 6.51
CA PHE A 338 -12.65 -17.74 5.18
C PHE A 338 -13.74 -17.99 4.12
N ARG A 339 -13.93 -17.07 3.21
CA ARG A 339 -14.94 -17.14 2.15
C ARG A 339 -14.56 -18.07 1.00
N THR A 340 -13.26 -18.21 0.74
CA THR A 340 -12.70 -19.00 -0.35
C THR A 340 -11.76 -20.06 0.22
N LYS A 341 -12.13 -21.33 0.14
CA LYS A 341 -11.42 -22.44 0.81
C LYS A 341 -11.11 -23.65 -0.09
N ALA A 342 -11.80 -23.79 -1.21
CA ALA A 342 -11.64 -24.97 -2.06
C ALA A 342 -10.27 -24.95 -2.78
N ASN A 343 -9.33 -25.80 -2.34
CA ASN A 343 -8.01 -25.98 -2.98
C ASN A 343 -7.28 -24.65 -3.33
N MET A 344 -7.21 -23.75 -2.35
CA MET A 344 -6.65 -22.40 -2.52
C MET A 344 -5.31 -22.24 -1.82
N ASN A 345 -4.39 -21.58 -2.50
CA ASN A 345 -3.14 -21.12 -1.91
C ASN A 345 -3.31 -19.74 -1.26
N TYR A 346 -2.76 -19.61 -0.07
CA TYR A 346 -2.75 -18.37 0.72
C TYR A 346 -1.33 -17.99 1.12
N THR A 347 -1.13 -16.70 1.28
CA THR A 347 0.01 -16.15 2.00
C THR A 347 -0.50 -15.52 3.32
N LEU A 348 -0.01 -16.02 4.44
CA LEU A 348 -0.16 -15.44 5.75
C LEU A 348 0.85 -14.31 5.88
N GLN A 349 0.39 -13.10 6.11
CA GLN A 349 1.22 -11.92 6.37
C GLN A 349 1.07 -11.52 7.84
N ILE A 350 2.17 -11.53 8.58
CA ILE A 350 2.25 -10.89 9.90
C ILE A 350 2.56 -9.42 9.65
N PHE A 351 1.63 -8.54 10.01
CA PHE A 351 1.73 -7.11 9.76
C PHE A 351 1.76 -6.35 11.10
N LEU A 352 2.81 -5.57 11.33
CA LEU A 352 2.99 -4.75 12.52
C LEU A 352 2.68 -3.28 12.20
N HIS A 353 1.77 -2.68 12.99
CA HIS A 353 1.38 -1.28 12.88
C HIS A 353 2.21 -0.46 13.86
N HIS A 354 3.27 0.20 13.40
CA HIS A 354 4.20 0.91 14.27
C HIS A 354 3.70 2.29 14.73
N LYS A 355 4.05 2.67 15.97
CA LYS A 355 3.65 3.96 16.58
C LYS A 355 4.05 5.20 15.78
N ASN A 356 5.05 5.09 14.91
CA ASN A 356 5.49 6.17 14.03
C ASN A 356 4.77 6.21 12.68
N GLY A 357 3.72 5.42 12.49
CA GLY A 357 2.93 5.36 11.25
C GLY A 357 3.52 4.51 10.13
N SER A 358 4.73 3.96 10.32
CA SER A 358 5.27 2.96 9.40
C SER A 358 4.65 1.59 9.65
N SER A 359 4.82 0.69 8.71
CA SER A 359 4.47 -0.72 8.85
C SER A 359 5.66 -1.61 8.47
N SER A 360 5.68 -2.80 9.03
CA SER A 360 6.59 -3.86 8.60
C SER A 360 5.87 -5.19 8.60
N TYR A 361 6.31 -6.13 7.77
CA TYR A 361 5.59 -7.39 7.59
C TYR A 361 6.51 -8.52 7.17
N VAL A 362 6.08 -9.75 7.51
CA VAL A 362 6.75 -11.01 7.13
C VAL A 362 5.69 -11.94 6.56
N PHE A 363 6.06 -12.76 5.57
CA PHE A 363 5.13 -13.64 4.86
C PHE A 363 5.45 -15.11 5.08
N TYR A 364 4.39 -15.94 5.14
CA TYR A 364 4.48 -17.40 5.19
C TYR A 364 3.38 -18.02 4.31
N PRO A 365 3.71 -18.95 3.41
CA PRO A 365 2.70 -19.59 2.57
C PRO A 365 1.98 -20.71 3.32
N TYR A 366 0.71 -20.91 3.00
CA TYR A 366 -0.07 -22.08 3.39
C TYR A 366 -1.18 -22.32 2.35
N LYS A 367 -1.98 -23.35 2.51
CA LYS A 367 -3.04 -23.67 1.55
C LYS A 367 -4.26 -24.29 2.22
N PHE A 368 -5.38 -24.23 1.53
CA PHE A 368 -6.53 -25.09 1.80
C PHE A 368 -6.57 -26.22 0.79
N VAL A 369 -6.88 -27.43 1.25
CA VAL A 369 -7.12 -28.62 0.45
C VAL A 369 -8.48 -29.19 0.87
N ASN A 370 -9.43 -29.27 -0.05
CA ASN A 370 -10.79 -29.73 0.25
C ASN A 370 -11.44 -28.97 1.43
N ASN A 371 -11.28 -27.66 1.47
CA ASN A 371 -11.75 -26.75 2.52
C ASN A 371 -11.07 -26.92 3.90
N ILE A 372 -10.01 -27.72 3.99
CA ILE A 372 -9.24 -27.95 5.23
C ILE A 372 -7.92 -27.17 5.10
N PRO A 373 -7.56 -26.35 6.10
CA PRO A 373 -6.26 -25.66 6.06
C PRO A 373 -5.11 -26.66 6.27
N VAL A 374 -4.12 -26.59 5.41
CA VAL A 374 -2.85 -27.34 5.49
C VAL A 374 -1.76 -26.31 5.75
N ILE A 375 -1.30 -26.27 6.99
CA ILE A 375 -0.37 -25.27 7.50
C ILE A 375 0.87 -25.97 8.05
N ASP A 376 2.02 -25.58 7.57
CA ASP A 376 3.34 -26.00 8.07
C ASP A 376 4.20 -24.75 8.26
N ILE A 377 3.81 -23.91 9.21
CA ILE A 377 4.51 -22.67 9.58
C ILE A 377 5.01 -22.84 11.01
N ALA A 378 6.32 -23.05 11.14
CA ALA A 378 6.98 -23.15 12.43
C ALA A 378 8.43 -22.64 12.29
N THR A 379 8.95 -22.01 13.34
CA THR A 379 10.38 -21.72 13.43
C THR A 379 11.15 -23.03 13.43
N ARG A 380 12.13 -23.13 12.53
CA ARG A 380 13.05 -24.27 12.42
C ARG A 380 14.47 -23.83 12.71
N PRO A 381 15.25 -24.58 13.49
CA PRO A 381 16.66 -24.27 13.70
C PRO A 381 17.38 -24.41 12.36
N LEU A 382 17.99 -23.32 11.91
CA LEU A 382 18.78 -23.29 10.68
C LEU A 382 20.22 -23.76 10.96
N LEU A 383 20.85 -24.41 9.97
CA LEU A 383 22.25 -24.78 10.04
C LEU A 383 23.14 -23.54 9.93
N ASP A 384 24.31 -23.59 10.58
CA ASP A 384 25.30 -22.50 10.50
C ASP A 384 25.87 -22.40 9.08
N ARG A 385 25.79 -21.21 8.49
CA ARG A 385 26.23 -20.90 7.12
C ARG A 385 27.63 -20.30 7.03
N LYS A 386 28.36 -20.19 8.15
CA LYS A 386 29.62 -19.46 8.22
C LYS A 386 30.65 -19.85 7.15
N ASN A 387 30.69 -21.13 6.79
CA ASN A 387 31.63 -21.66 5.82
C ASN A 387 31.03 -21.91 4.42
N TRP A 388 29.79 -21.44 4.19
CA TRP A 388 29.13 -21.67 2.91
C TRP A 388 29.62 -20.67 1.87
N THR A 389 29.78 -21.18 0.63
CA THR A 389 30.17 -20.34 -0.50
C THR A 389 29.31 -20.64 -1.72
N ILE A 390 29.24 -19.68 -2.62
CA ILE A 390 28.62 -19.90 -3.93
C ILE A 390 29.61 -20.66 -4.81
N GLU A 391 29.25 -21.88 -5.20
CA GLU A 391 30.04 -22.71 -6.08
C GLU A 391 29.84 -22.36 -7.55
N SER A 392 28.56 -22.19 -7.96
CA SER A 392 28.23 -21.82 -9.34
C SER A 392 26.85 -21.20 -9.42
N VAL A 393 26.62 -20.44 -10.48
CA VAL A 393 25.34 -19.85 -10.81
C VAL A 393 25.19 -19.74 -12.33
N THR A 394 23.98 -19.89 -12.85
CA THR A 394 23.72 -19.77 -14.29
C THR A 394 24.03 -18.37 -14.82
N THR A 395 23.42 -17.35 -14.25
CA THR A 395 23.67 -15.93 -14.56
C THR A 395 23.36 -15.07 -13.33
N PHE A 396 23.82 -13.83 -13.35
CA PHE A 396 23.38 -12.84 -12.36
C PHE A 396 23.39 -11.42 -12.93
N GLN A 397 22.59 -10.56 -12.34
CA GLN A 397 22.54 -9.14 -12.62
C GLN A 397 23.58 -8.41 -11.76
N VAL A 398 24.36 -7.50 -12.36
CA VAL A 398 25.27 -6.61 -11.61
C VAL A 398 24.47 -5.82 -10.56
N GLY A 399 24.97 -5.82 -9.33
CA GLY A 399 24.23 -5.26 -8.17
C GLY A 399 23.30 -6.26 -7.48
N TYR A 400 23.11 -7.49 -8.05
CA TYR A 400 22.26 -8.56 -7.49
C TYR A 400 23.01 -9.89 -7.52
N GLN A 401 24.20 -9.89 -6.91
CA GLN A 401 25.15 -11.00 -6.92
C GLN A 401 24.62 -12.25 -6.19
N PRO A 402 25.06 -13.45 -6.56
CA PRO A 402 24.60 -14.70 -5.93
C PRO A 402 24.97 -14.81 -4.44
N THR A 403 26.04 -14.14 -3.99
CA THR A 403 26.42 -14.11 -2.57
C THR A 403 25.35 -13.54 -1.65
N ARG A 404 24.39 -12.80 -2.19
CA ARG A 404 23.27 -12.23 -1.44
C ARG A 404 22.32 -13.28 -0.85
N VAL A 405 22.30 -14.49 -1.39
CA VAL A 405 21.45 -15.55 -0.81
C VAL A 405 22.01 -16.12 0.51
N LEU A 406 23.22 -15.71 0.89
CA LEU A 406 23.91 -16.14 2.11
C LEU A 406 24.29 -14.98 3.04
N ASP A 407 23.96 -13.72 2.72
CA ASP A 407 24.44 -12.53 3.43
C ASP A 407 23.67 -12.25 4.72
N GLY A 408 22.58 -12.94 4.98
CA GLY A 408 21.72 -12.76 6.16
C GLY A 408 20.87 -11.50 6.12
N ASN A 409 20.81 -10.83 4.98
CA ASN A 409 20.02 -9.63 4.80
C ASN A 409 18.79 -9.90 3.92
N GLU A 410 17.67 -10.15 4.53
CA GLU A 410 16.40 -10.46 3.86
C GLU A 410 15.92 -9.38 2.86
N LYS A 411 16.56 -8.21 2.81
CA LYS A 411 16.26 -7.12 1.87
C LYS A 411 17.08 -7.17 0.59
N THR A 412 18.13 -7.96 0.55
CA THR A 412 18.96 -8.19 -0.62
C THR A 412 18.57 -9.50 -1.31
N TYR A 413 18.90 -9.66 -2.58
CA TYR A 413 18.59 -10.89 -3.31
C TYR A 413 19.50 -11.08 -4.51
N TRP A 414 19.71 -12.34 -4.90
CA TRP A 414 20.22 -12.71 -6.20
C TRP A 414 19.12 -12.60 -7.25
N HIS A 415 19.50 -12.17 -8.46
CA HIS A 415 18.64 -12.14 -9.63
C HIS A 415 19.44 -12.56 -10.87
N THR A 416 18.85 -13.37 -11.75
CA THR A 416 19.41 -13.63 -13.09
C THR A 416 19.63 -12.35 -13.87
N SER A 417 20.48 -12.35 -14.90
CA SER A 417 20.69 -11.16 -15.75
C SER A 417 19.36 -10.65 -16.33
N TRP A 418 19.16 -9.34 -16.35
CA TRP A 418 17.94 -8.74 -16.90
C TRP A 418 17.91 -8.76 -18.42
N SER A 419 19.04 -8.50 -19.06
CA SER A 419 19.15 -8.40 -20.51
C SER A 419 19.42 -9.74 -21.21
N ASN A 420 20.05 -10.68 -20.50
CA ASN A 420 20.39 -12.00 -21.04
C ASN A 420 20.27 -13.09 -19.94
N PRO A 421 19.04 -13.37 -19.50
CA PRO A 421 18.82 -14.37 -18.43
C PRO A 421 19.17 -15.79 -18.87
N GLY A 422 19.11 -16.10 -20.17
CA GLY A 422 19.00 -17.45 -20.69
C GLY A 422 17.59 -18.01 -20.52
N SER A 423 17.41 -19.29 -20.78
CA SER A 423 16.14 -20.01 -20.50
C SER A 423 16.25 -20.84 -19.22
N HIS A 424 15.11 -21.17 -18.61
CA HIS A 424 15.11 -22.22 -17.60
C HIS A 424 15.63 -23.55 -18.16
N PRO A 425 16.32 -24.37 -17.34
CA PRO A 425 16.53 -24.23 -15.91
C PRO A 425 17.68 -23.28 -15.56
N HIS A 426 17.44 -22.39 -14.58
CA HIS A 426 18.52 -21.68 -13.88
C HIS A 426 18.94 -22.47 -12.64
N HIS A 427 20.18 -22.30 -12.21
CA HIS A 427 20.64 -22.89 -10.95
C HIS A 427 21.51 -21.92 -10.15
N ILE A 428 21.50 -22.12 -8.86
CA ILE A 428 22.49 -21.59 -7.91
C ILE A 428 22.96 -22.75 -7.03
N THR A 429 24.25 -22.97 -7.01
CA THR A 429 24.89 -24.06 -6.29
C THR A 429 25.69 -23.53 -5.10
N ILE A 430 25.45 -24.11 -3.95
CA ILE A 430 26.10 -23.78 -2.67
C ILE A 430 27.03 -24.93 -2.28
N ASN A 431 28.26 -24.59 -1.90
CA ASN A 431 29.20 -25.45 -1.23
C ASN A 431 29.13 -25.15 0.28
N VAL A 432 28.82 -26.17 1.08
CA VAL A 432 28.65 -26.01 2.54
C VAL A 432 29.98 -26.07 3.31
N GLY A 433 31.09 -26.21 2.62
CA GLY A 433 32.45 -26.24 3.19
C GLY A 433 33.10 -27.61 3.11
N GLU A 434 34.17 -27.79 3.89
CA GLU A 434 34.97 -29.01 3.85
C GLU A 434 34.22 -30.24 4.40
N ASN A 435 33.40 -30.04 5.40
CA ASN A 435 32.63 -31.09 6.05
C ASN A 435 31.22 -31.18 5.46
N ALA A 436 30.76 -32.41 5.22
CA ALA A 436 29.38 -32.63 4.83
C ALA A 436 28.42 -32.25 5.98
N VAL A 437 27.26 -31.72 5.62
CA VAL A 437 26.16 -31.43 6.55
C VAL A 437 25.03 -32.44 6.34
N THR A 438 24.27 -32.69 7.41
CA THR A 438 23.00 -33.43 7.32
C THR A 438 21.86 -32.46 7.50
N ALA A 439 20.93 -32.43 6.56
CA ALA A 439 19.76 -31.55 6.59
C ALA A 439 18.45 -32.30 6.36
N ASN A 440 17.38 -31.82 6.95
CA ASN A 440 16.01 -32.33 6.81
C ASN A 440 15.24 -31.59 5.70
N GLY A 441 15.76 -30.49 5.20
CA GLY A 441 15.13 -29.69 4.17
C GLY A 441 15.86 -28.39 3.87
N VAL A 442 15.35 -27.67 2.88
CA VAL A 442 15.81 -26.33 2.49
C VAL A 442 14.77 -25.29 2.85
N SER A 443 15.22 -24.14 3.33
CA SER A 443 14.42 -22.93 3.43
C SER A 443 14.87 -21.95 2.36
N TYR A 444 13.94 -21.35 1.64
CA TYR A 444 14.23 -20.24 0.78
C TYR A 444 13.29 -19.06 1.00
N LEU A 445 13.83 -17.84 0.92
CA LEU A 445 13.08 -16.60 0.99
C LEU A 445 12.97 -15.99 -0.40
N THR A 446 11.74 -15.67 -0.82
CA THR A 446 11.51 -14.96 -2.08
C THR A 446 12.05 -13.53 -2.00
N ARG A 447 12.34 -12.91 -3.15
CA ARG A 447 12.71 -11.48 -3.18
C ARG A 447 11.66 -10.61 -2.49
N PRO A 448 12.09 -9.61 -1.70
CA PRO A 448 11.20 -8.86 -0.79
C PRO A 448 10.45 -7.69 -1.45
N ASP A 449 10.82 -7.30 -2.68
CA ASP A 449 10.24 -6.15 -3.35
C ASP A 449 8.83 -6.43 -3.93
N ASN A 450 8.06 -5.37 -4.12
CA ASN A 450 6.68 -5.43 -4.62
C ASN A 450 6.59 -5.54 -6.16
N THR A 451 7.49 -6.26 -6.79
CA THR A 451 7.46 -6.47 -8.25
C THR A 451 6.42 -7.51 -8.70
N GLY A 452 5.44 -7.82 -7.86
CA GLY A 452 4.42 -8.82 -8.16
C GLY A 452 5.03 -10.22 -8.35
N ALA A 453 4.73 -10.85 -9.49
CA ALA A 453 5.18 -12.20 -9.84
C ALA A 453 6.57 -12.26 -10.52
N ALA A 454 7.16 -11.11 -10.87
CA ALA A 454 8.37 -11.05 -11.69
C ALA A 454 9.57 -11.78 -11.04
N ALA A 455 10.19 -12.68 -11.76
CA ALA A 455 11.35 -13.48 -11.37
C ALA A 455 11.19 -14.33 -10.09
N LYS A 456 9.96 -14.49 -9.58
CA LYS A 456 9.70 -15.38 -8.45
C LYS A 456 9.53 -16.80 -8.94
N ILE A 457 10.32 -17.71 -8.35
CA ILE A 457 10.41 -19.11 -8.77
C ILE A 457 9.10 -19.83 -8.43
N LYS A 458 8.49 -20.48 -9.41
CA LYS A 458 7.24 -21.24 -9.23
C LYS A 458 7.49 -22.72 -9.03
N GLU A 459 8.15 -23.38 -9.98
CA GLU A 459 8.49 -24.79 -9.88
C GLU A 459 10.01 -24.97 -9.88
N PHE A 460 10.51 -25.85 -9.03
CA PHE A 460 11.93 -26.06 -8.87
C PHE A 460 12.25 -27.43 -8.26
N LYS A 461 13.53 -27.80 -8.33
CA LYS A 461 14.10 -28.94 -7.64
C LYS A 461 15.19 -28.45 -6.67
N VAL A 462 15.37 -29.21 -5.58
CA VAL A 462 16.57 -29.16 -4.76
C VAL A 462 17.37 -30.42 -5.05
N GLU A 463 18.59 -30.25 -5.47
CA GLU A 463 19.51 -31.36 -5.73
C GLU A 463 20.69 -31.27 -4.78
N VAL A 464 21.18 -32.42 -4.32
CA VAL A 464 22.29 -32.56 -3.36
C VAL A 464 23.38 -33.44 -3.92
N SER A 465 24.64 -33.21 -3.51
CA SER A 465 25.80 -33.92 -3.99
C SER A 465 26.92 -33.96 -2.95
N MET A 466 27.72 -35.02 -2.97
CA MET A 466 28.96 -35.10 -2.19
C MET A 466 30.19 -34.55 -2.94
N ASP A 467 30.18 -34.60 -4.27
CA ASP A 467 31.34 -34.35 -5.12
C ASP A 467 31.15 -33.27 -6.21
N ASN A 468 29.98 -32.61 -6.22
CA ASN A 468 29.58 -31.63 -7.24
C ASN A 468 29.47 -32.19 -8.67
N GLN A 469 29.51 -33.52 -8.83
CA GLN A 469 29.41 -34.21 -10.12
C GLN A 469 28.17 -35.11 -10.19
N HIS A 470 27.91 -35.87 -9.13
CA HIS A 470 26.77 -36.78 -9.03
C HIS A 470 25.68 -36.14 -8.15
N TRP A 471 24.53 -35.90 -8.74
CA TRP A 471 23.42 -35.18 -8.11
C TRP A 471 22.22 -36.09 -7.86
N GLU A 472 21.66 -35.97 -6.65
CA GLU A 472 20.43 -36.62 -6.25
C GLU A 472 19.33 -35.54 -6.02
N VAL A 473 18.11 -35.79 -6.52
CA VAL A 473 16.95 -34.91 -6.23
C VAL A 473 16.48 -35.19 -4.82
N ALA A 474 16.66 -34.21 -3.92
CA ALA A 474 16.20 -34.27 -2.53
C ALA A 474 14.75 -33.72 -2.38
N TYR A 475 14.37 -32.80 -3.25
CA TYR A 475 13.02 -32.23 -3.30
C TYR A 475 12.66 -31.82 -4.73
N SER A 476 11.39 -31.98 -5.09
CA SER A 476 10.82 -31.40 -6.31
C SER A 476 9.41 -30.93 -6.02
N GLY A 477 9.09 -29.69 -6.39
CA GLY A 477 7.78 -29.13 -6.11
C GLY A 477 7.63 -27.68 -6.53
N ARG A 478 6.61 -27.05 -5.95
CA ARG A 478 6.20 -25.68 -6.25
C ARG A 478 6.40 -24.79 -5.04
N GLY A 479 6.99 -23.61 -5.27
CA GLY A 479 7.05 -22.52 -4.30
C GLY A 479 5.75 -21.70 -4.27
N ALA A 480 5.62 -20.84 -3.27
CA ALA A 480 4.62 -19.80 -3.20
C ALA A 480 5.18 -18.44 -3.64
N LEU A 481 4.29 -17.52 -3.99
CA LEU A 481 4.65 -16.23 -4.56
C LEU A 481 5.47 -15.36 -3.60
N ASN A 482 5.21 -15.42 -2.30
CA ASN A 482 5.85 -14.56 -1.31
C ASN A 482 6.27 -15.33 -0.05
N GLY A 483 7.29 -14.80 0.61
CA GLY A 483 7.67 -15.16 1.97
C GLY A 483 8.75 -16.22 2.08
N ARG A 484 9.04 -16.57 3.34
CA ARG A 484 9.96 -17.64 3.70
C ARG A 484 9.21 -18.97 3.64
N GLN A 485 9.81 -19.92 2.97
CA GLN A 485 9.23 -21.23 2.69
C GLN A 485 10.17 -22.34 3.15
N TYR A 486 9.59 -23.46 3.57
CA TYR A 486 10.32 -24.63 4.03
C TYR A 486 9.92 -25.83 3.19
N PHE A 487 10.91 -26.52 2.65
CA PHE A 487 10.74 -27.65 1.74
C PHE A 487 11.42 -28.88 2.33
N PRO A 488 10.65 -29.73 3.03
CA PRO A 488 11.20 -30.93 3.68
C PRO A 488 11.64 -31.95 2.66
N PHE A 489 12.79 -32.56 2.91
CA PHE A 489 13.22 -33.75 2.18
C PHE A 489 12.43 -34.98 2.65
N ALA A 490 12.22 -35.93 1.77
CA ALA A 490 11.53 -37.18 2.14
C ALA A 490 12.25 -37.94 3.27
N THR A 491 13.59 -37.87 3.29
CA THR A 491 14.46 -38.36 4.36
C THR A 491 15.62 -37.41 4.51
N SER A 492 16.22 -37.33 5.70
CA SER A 492 17.44 -36.55 5.93
C SER A 492 18.52 -36.90 4.91
N LYS A 493 19.22 -35.92 4.39
CA LYS A 493 20.29 -36.07 3.39
C LYS A 493 21.59 -35.51 3.94
N THR A 494 22.69 -36.23 3.64
CA THR A 494 24.06 -35.80 3.97
C THR A 494 24.78 -35.45 2.68
N PHE A 495 25.33 -34.22 2.59
CA PHE A 495 25.95 -33.71 1.36
C PHE A 495 26.94 -32.57 1.64
N ARG A 496 27.75 -32.25 0.64
CA ARG A 496 28.67 -31.09 0.61
C ARG A 496 28.20 -29.98 -0.32
N TYR A 497 27.36 -30.30 -1.28
CA TYR A 497 26.84 -29.36 -2.24
C TYR A 497 25.32 -29.50 -2.33
N PHE A 498 24.62 -28.37 -2.40
CA PHE A 498 23.20 -28.36 -2.78
C PHE A 498 22.94 -27.28 -3.79
N ARG A 499 21.92 -27.46 -4.60
CA ARG A 499 21.52 -26.45 -5.58
C ARG A 499 20.01 -26.37 -5.72
N ILE A 500 19.54 -25.13 -5.97
CA ILE A 500 18.20 -24.89 -6.45
C ILE A 500 18.25 -24.90 -7.98
N VAL A 501 17.43 -25.71 -8.61
CA VAL A 501 17.29 -25.80 -10.07
C VAL A 501 15.87 -25.39 -10.43
N THR A 502 15.70 -24.25 -11.07
CA THR A 502 14.39 -23.70 -11.40
C THR A 502 13.82 -24.39 -12.64
N VAL A 503 12.49 -24.56 -12.68
CA VAL A 503 11.77 -25.08 -13.85
C VAL A 503 11.06 -23.95 -14.59
N ASN A 504 10.43 -23.04 -13.84
CA ASN A 504 9.74 -21.85 -14.34
C ASN A 504 9.56 -20.82 -13.23
N ASP A 505 9.05 -19.64 -13.59
CA ASP A 505 8.66 -18.57 -12.68
C ASP A 505 7.14 -18.30 -12.72
N PHE A 506 6.63 -17.47 -11.78
CA PHE A 506 5.20 -17.17 -11.70
C PHE A 506 4.68 -16.29 -12.83
N LYS A 507 5.54 -15.52 -13.49
CA LYS A 507 5.16 -14.63 -14.59
C LYS A 507 5.23 -15.29 -15.96
N GLY A 508 5.92 -16.44 -16.06
CA GLY A 508 6.19 -17.12 -17.32
C GLY A 508 7.31 -16.45 -18.13
N GLU A 509 8.23 -15.78 -17.45
CA GLU A 509 9.44 -15.18 -18.00
C GLU A 509 10.65 -16.11 -17.74
N ASN A 510 11.82 -15.77 -18.30
CA ASN A 510 13.03 -16.56 -18.11
C ASN A 510 13.90 -15.97 -16.98
N HIS A 511 13.30 -15.64 -15.83
CA HIS A 511 14.02 -15.03 -14.71
C HIS A 511 13.90 -15.86 -13.42
N ALA A 512 14.89 -15.72 -12.56
CA ALA A 512 14.86 -16.26 -11.21
C ALA A 512 15.49 -15.30 -10.21
N SER A 513 14.98 -15.29 -8.98
CA SER A 513 15.53 -14.51 -7.88
C SER A 513 15.29 -15.21 -6.54
N ILE A 514 16.23 -15.06 -5.62
CA ILE A 514 16.17 -15.61 -4.25
C ILE A 514 16.81 -14.60 -3.31
N ALA A 515 16.14 -14.29 -2.19
CA ALA A 515 16.71 -13.44 -1.14
C ALA A 515 17.64 -14.23 -0.21
N GLU A 516 17.18 -15.33 0.36
CA GLU A 516 17.97 -16.16 1.29
C GLU A 516 17.79 -17.65 1.03
N LEU A 517 18.86 -18.39 1.21
CA LEU A 517 18.88 -19.86 1.21
C LEU A 517 19.46 -20.38 2.51
N ASP A 518 18.74 -21.31 3.13
CA ASP A 518 19.13 -21.95 4.38
C ASP A 518 18.83 -23.47 4.32
N LEU A 519 19.49 -24.23 5.20
CA LEU A 519 19.18 -25.63 5.49
C LEU A 519 18.72 -25.77 6.95
N TYR A 520 17.86 -26.75 7.22
CA TYR A 520 17.38 -27.05 8.57
C TYR A 520 17.35 -28.57 8.84
#